data_b078477d60422de96b2bf857ccd3d73b
#
_entry.id   b078477d60422de96b2bf857ccd3d73b
#
_cell.length_a   1.000
_cell.length_b   1.000
_cell.length_c   1.000
_cell.angle_alpha   90.00
_cell.angle_beta   90.00
_cell.angle_gamma   90.00
#
_symmetry.space_group_name_H-M   'P 1'
#
loop_
_entity.id
_entity.type
_entity.pdbx_description
1 polymer ?
#
loop_
_entity_poly.entity_id
_entity_poly.type
_entity_poly.pdbx_seq_one_letter_code
_entity_poly.pdbx_strand_id
1 'polypeptide(L)'
;MRRLIVGFCALCLLTTGLVPATADEGSKYREPIRSKKGVVATEAPAASEVGVEVLDEGGNAVDAAVTMMIAMTAARPQSCGIGGGGFLVYRSGKGRIRTLDFRETAPAKMRPDTFQTPGPHETFTGHLTVGVPGV
;
A
#
# COMPACT_ATOMS: atom_id res chain seq x y z
N MET A 1 44.57 32.62 -27.66
CA MET A 1 43.29 31.88 -27.53
C MET A 1 43.19 30.97 -26.27
N ARG A 2 44.28 30.46 -25.73
CA ARG A 2 44.24 29.53 -24.56
C ARG A 2 43.92 30.18 -23.21
N ARG A 3 44.11 31.49 -23.07
CA ARG A 3 43.87 32.24 -21.80
C ARG A 3 42.43 32.72 -21.63
N LEU A 4 41.63 32.79 -22.70
CA LEU A 4 40.22 33.20 -22.63
C LEU A 4 39.29 32.04 -22.18
N ILE A 5 39.68 30.80 -22.46
CA ILE A 5 38.84 29.61 -22.12
C ILE A 5 38.91 29.33 -20.61
N VAL A 6 40.04 29.59 -19.97
CA VAL A 6 40.21 29.37 -18.53
C VAL A 6 39.39 30.36 -17.69
N GLY A 7 39.23 31.60 -18.18
CA GLY A 7 38.42 32.62 -17.49
C GLY A 7 36.92 32.34 -17.54
N PHE A 8 36.43 31.70 -18.60
CA PHE A 8 35.00 31.38 -18.75
C PHE A 8 34.54 30.19 -17.87
N CYS A 9 35.41 29.19 -17.66
CA CYS A 9 35.13 28.09 -16.76
C CYS A 9 35.12 28.47 -15.28
N ALA A 10 35.99 29.46 -14.89
CA ALA A 10 36.04 29.91 -13.51
C ALA A 10 34.80 30.75 -13.12
N LEU A 11 34.19 31.45 -14.07
CA LEU A 11 33.00 32.27 -13.82
C LEU A 11 31.71 31.43 -13.71
N CYS A 12 31.66 30.27 -14.39
CA CYS A 12 30.51 29.32 -14.26
C CYS A 12 30.47 28.60 -12.91
N LEU A 13 31.58 28.45 -12.21
CA LEU A 13 31.65 27.79 -10.91
C LEU A 13 31.21 28.68 -9.73
N LEU A 14 31.09 30.00 -9.95
CA LEU A 14 30.67 30.95 -8.91
C LEU A 14 29.18 31.25 -8.88
N THR A 15 28.41 30.72 -9.84
CA THR A 15 26.93 30.88 -9.91
C THR A 15 26.14 29.65 -9.50
N THR A 16 26.78 28.61 -8.96
CA THR A 16 26.05 27.61 -8.21
C THR A 16 25.59 28.23 -6.90
N GLY A 17 24.53 29.03 -6.99
CA GLY A 17 23.83 29.50 -5.83
C GLY A 17 23.52 28.29 -4.95
N LEU A 18 23.95 28.31 -3.70
CA LEU A 18 23.46 27.43 -2.67
C LEU A 18 21.95 27.59 -2.68
N VAL A 19 21.24 26.65 -3.35
CA VAL A 19 19.83 26.46 -3.11
C VAL A 19 19.78 25.95 -1.67
N PRO A 20 19.27 26.72 -0.71
CA PRO A 20 19.06 26.17 0.61
C PRO A 20 18.12 24.99 0.40
N ALA A 21 18.58 23.78 0.70
CA ALA A 21 17.69 22.66 0.92
C ALA A 21 16.86 23.06 2.14
N THR A 22 15.72 23.71 1.90
CA THR A 22 14.68 23.78 2.91
C THR A 22 14.24 22.34 3.08
N ALA A 23 14.88 21.62 4.00
CA ALA A 23 14.28 20.47 4.59
C ALA A 23 12.93 20.97 5.12
N ASP A 24 11.87 20.61 4.45
CA ASP A 24 10.54 20.68 5.04
C ASP A 24 10.61 19.77 6.27
N GLU A 25 10.94 20.34 7.42
CA GLU A 25 10.71 19.73 8.72
C GLU A 25 9.20 19.69 8.98
N GLY A 26 8.43 19.23 7.97
CA GLY A 26 7.05 18.85 8.12
C GLY A 26 6.98 17.87 9.26
N SER A 27 6.21 18.21 10.27
CA SER A 27 6.00 17.42 11.48
C SER A 27 6.11 15.93 11.16
N LYS A 28 7.03 15.23 11.82
CA LYS A 28 7.26 13.78 11.70
C LYS A 28 5.96 12.97 11.87
N TYR A 29 4.94 13.62 12.37
CA TYR A 29 3.60 13.10 12.58
C TYR A 29 2.60 14.07 11.97
N ARG A 30 1.79 13.57 11.02
CA ARG A 30 0.63 14.32 10.53
C ARG A 30 -0.38 14.47 11.67
N GLU A 31 -1.05 15.63 11.71
CA GLU A 31 -2.14 15.84 12.64
C GLU A 31 -3.21 14.73 12.49
N PRO A 32 -3.72 14.19 13.59
CA PRO A 32 -4.74 13.14 13.55
C PRO A 32 -6.01 13.63 12.85
N ILE A 33 -6.49 12.88 11.88
CA ILE A 33 -7.79 13.13 11.27
C ILE A 33 -8.87 12.76 12.28
N ARG A 34 -9.80 13.68 12.52
CA ARG A 34 -10.93 13.51 13.44
C ARG A 34 -12.23 13.75 12.70
N SER A 35 -13.18 12.83 12.81
CA SER A 35 -14.51 12.95 12.23
C SER A 35 -15.57 12.41 13.20
N LYS A 36 -16.76 13.02 13.18
CA LYS A 36 -17.93 12.53 13.90
C LYS A 36 -18.75 11.51 13.11
N LYS A 37 -18.57 11.46 11.78
CA LYS A 37 -19.30 10.57 10.88
C LYS A 37 -18.61 9.23 10.66
N GLY A 38 -17.31 9.25 10.44
CA GLY A 38 -16.49 8.07 10.19
C GLY A 38 -15.12 8.45 9.67
N VAL A 39 -14.21 7.50 9.69
CA VAL A 39 -12.86 7.64 9.12
C VAL A 39 -12.55 6.35 8.36
N VAL A 40 -11.97 6.51 7.19
CA VAL A 40 -11.44 5.41 6.37
C VAL A 40 -9.97 5.66 6.06
N ALA A 41 -9.21 4.60 5.88
CA ALA A 41 -7.81 4.68 5.48
C ALA A 41 -7.44 3.48 4.62
N THR A 42 -6.80 3.74 3.49
CA THR A 42 -6.18 2.74 2.64
C THR A 42 -4.82 3.24 2.16
N GLU A 43 -4.03 2.37 1.57
CA GLU A 43 -2.76 2.74 0.96
C GLU A 43 -2.93 3.56 -0.34
N ALA A 44 -4.12 3.49 -0.98
CA ALA A 44 -4.42 4.21 -2.21
C ALA A 44 -5.49 5.28 -1.95
N PRO A 45 -5.21 6.58 -2.19
CA PRO A 45 -6.17 7.66 -1.98
C PRO A 45 -7.53 7.42 -2.67
N ALA A 46 -7.51 6.99 -3.94
CA ALA A 46 -8.73 6.70 -4.70
C ALA A 46 -9.63 5.66 -4.03
N ALA A 47 -9.06 4.63 -3.40
CA ALA A 47 -9.84 3.64 -2.66
C ALA A 47 -10.44 4.22 -1.36
N SER A 48 -9.71 5.13 -0.70
CA SER A 48 -10.24 5.84 0.47
C SER A 48 -11.38 6.79 0.10
N GLU A 49 -11.29 7.49 -1.03
CA GLU A 49 -12.36 8.36 -1.54
C GLU A 49 -13.66 7.59 -1.73
N VAL A 50 -13.60 6.44 -2.41
CA VAL A 50 -14.77 5.56 -2.59
C VAL A 50 -15.35 5.10 -1.25
N GLY A 51 -14.52 4.81 -0.26
CA GLY A 51 -14.97 4.46 1.08
C GLY A 51 -15.72 5.60 1.78
N VAL A 52 -15.29 6.85 1.58
CA VAL A 52 -15.99 8.04 2.10
C VAL A 52 -17.33 8.21 1.40
N GLU A 53 -17.40 8.07 0.07
CA GLU A 53 -18.64 8.14 -0.69
C GLU A 53 -19.69 7.16 -0.17
N VAL A 54 -19.32 5.89 0.04
CA VAL A 54 -20.22 4.87 0.60
C VAL A 54 -20.76 5.29 1.98
N LEU A 55 -19.92 5.86 2.85
CA LEU A 55 -20.37 6.34 4.16
C LEU A 55 -21.30 7.56 4.05
N ASP A 56 -21.04 8.47 3.12
CA ASP A 56 -21.85 9.66 2.90
C ASP A 56 -23.22 9.32 2.27
N GLU A 57 -23.30 8.27 1.48
CA GLU A 57 -24.55 7.70 0.94
C GLU A 57 -25.35 6.89 1.97
N GLY A 58 -24.83 6.73 3.19
CA GLY A 58 -25.50 6.06 4.29
C GLY A 58 -25.14 4.58 4.46
N GLY A 59 -24.13 4.10 3.74
CA GLY A 59 -23.53 2.79 3.94
C GLY A 59 -22.86 2.68 5.31
N ASN A 60 -22.69 1.46 5.78
CA ASN A 60 -22.02 1.19 7.06
C ASN A 60 -20.53 0.87 6.86
N ALA A 61 -19.80 0.67 7.97
CA ALA A 61 -18.37 0.41 7.93
C ALA A 61 -18.00 -0.87 7.16
N VAL A 62 -18.88 -1.86 7.10
CA VAL A 62 -18.63 -3.10 6.33
C VAL A 62 -18.79 -2.81 4.84
N ASP A 63 -19.83 -2.05 4.46
CA ASP A 63 -20.04 -1.63 3.07
C ASP A 63 -18.83 -0.84 2.55
N ALA A 64 -18.37 0.15 3.32
CA ALA A 64 -17.19 0.93 2.99
C ALA A 64 -15.93 0.05 2.88
N ALA A 65 -15.71 -0.87 3.83
CA ALA A 65 -14.53 -1.74 3.81
C ALA A 65 -14.52 -2.66 2.59
N VAL A 66 -15.65 -3.28 2.25
CA VAL A 66 -15.75 -4.17 1.08
C VAL A 66 -15.54 -3.38 -0.22
N THR A 67 -16.15 -2.21 -0.34
CA THR A 67 -15.98 -1.38 -1.54
C THR A 67 -14.55 -0.90 -1.70
N MET A 68 -13.90 -0.48 -0.60
CA MET A 68 -12.47 -0.14 -0.61
C MET A 68 -11.59 -1.33 -1.00
N MET A 69 -11.87 -2.54 -0.52
CA MET A 69 -11.12 -3.74 -0.92
C MET A 69 -11.22 -4.00 -2.43
N ILE A 70 -12.40 -3.84 -3.02
CA ILE A 70 -12.60 -3.99 -4.47
C ILE A 70 -11.84 -2.89 -5.22
N ALA A 71 -11.93 -1.64 -4.77
CA ALA A 71 -11.19 -0.52 -5.36
C ALA A 71 -9.67 -0.72 -5.27
N MET A 72 -9.17 -1.26 -4.17
CA MET A 72 -7.76 -1.61 -4.00
C MET A 72 -7.28 -2.66 -4.99
N THR A 73 -8.15 -3.57 -5.44
CA THR A 73 -7.81 -4.55 -6.49
C THR A 73 -7.38 -3.87 -7.80
N ALA A 74 -8.00 -2.74 -8.13
CA ALA A 74 -7.63 -1.95 -9.30
C ALA A 74 -6.47 -0.99 -9.03
N ALA A 75 -6.44 -0.38 -7.85
CA ALA A 75 -5.44 0.62 -7.49
C ALA A 75 -4.07 0.01 -7.14
N ARG A 76 -4.05 -1.21 -6.58
CA ARG A 76 -2.83 -1.91 -6.11
C ARG A 76 -2.86 -3.41 -6.48
N PRO A 77 -2.96 -3.77 -7.75
CA PRO A 77 -3.12 -5.16 -8.19
C PRO A 77 -1.98 -6.08 -7.78
N GLN A 78 -0.79 -5.53 -7.51
CA GLN A 78 0.37 -6.30 -7.05
C GLN A 78 0.30 -6.70 -5.56
N SER A 79 -0.60 -6.09 -4.78
CA SER A 79 -0.65 -6.28 -3.32
C SER A 79 -2.02 -6.71 -2.82
N CYS A 80 -3.07 -6.44 -3.58
CA CYS A 80 -4.44 -6.67 -3.18
C CYS A 80 -5.24 -7.27 -4.34
N GLY A 81 -6.14 -8.19 -4.06
CA GLY A 81 -6.99 -8.72 -5.11
C GLY A 81 -7.94 -9.82 -4.65
N ILE A 82 -8.98 -10.03 -5.47
CA ILE A 82 -9.81 -11.23 -5.41
C ILE A 82 -8.92 -12.41 -5.75
N GLY A 83 -8.90 -13.43 -4.89
CA GLY A 83 -7.95 -14.55 -4.99
C GLY A 83 -6.78 -14.44 -4.03
N GLY A 84 -6.74 -13.39 -3.22
CA GLY A 84 -5.84 -13.27 -2.08
C GLY A 84 -6.45 -13.77 -0.78
N GLY A 85 -6.05 -13.17 0.32
CA GLY A 85 -6.57 -13.45 1.65
C GLY A 85 -6.27 -12.33 2.63
N GLY A 86 -6.61 -12.54 3.89
CA GLY A 86 -6.39 -11.52 4.91
C GLY A 86 -6.99 -11.85 6.25
N PHE A 87 -7.09 -10.82 7.08
CA PHE A 87 -7.71 -10.87 8.39
C PHE A 87 -8.70 -9.73 8.53
N LEU A 88 -9.82 -10.00 9.17
CA LEU A 88 -10.81 -9.00 9.51
C LEU A 88 -11.03 -8.98 11.03
N VAL A 89 -11.07 -7.79 11.60
CA VAL A 89 -11.59 -7.54 12.95
C VAL A 89 -12.78 -6.60 12.83
N TYR A 90 -13.94 -7.09 13.24
CA TYR A 90 -15.18 -6.34 13.19
C TYR A 90 -15.72 -6.09 14.59
N ARG A 91 -16.00 -4.83 14.92
CA ARG A 91 -16.72 -4.44 16.14
C ARG A 91 -18.09 -3.88 15.79
N SER A 92 -19.14 -4.56 16.22
CA SER A 92 -20.52 -4.10 16.01
C SER A 92 -20.85 -2.87 16.86
N GLY A 93 -21.88 -2.12 16.48
CA GLY A 93 -22.41 -1.00 17.30
C GLY A 93 -22.86 -1.40 18.69
N LYS A 94 -23.15 -2.69 18.94
CA LYS A 94 -23.44 -3.27 20.27
C LYS A 94 -22.19 -3.72 21.03
N GLY A 95 -20.99 -3.38 20.55
CA GLY A 95 -19.72 -3.69 21.19
C GLY A 95 -19.21 -5.12 21.00
N ARG A 96 -19.92 -6.00 20.30
CA ARG A 96 -19.45 -7.37 20.03
C ARG A 96 -18.32 -7.33 19.02
N ILE A 97 -17.22 -8.02 19.33
CA ILE A 97 -16.07 -8.18 18.44
C ILE A 97 -16.14 -9.56 17.79
N ARG A 98 -15.85 -9.62 16.49
CA ARG A 98 -15.67 -10.84 15.72
C ARG A 98 -14.41 -10.72 14.89
N THR A 99 -13.74 -11.85 14.67
CA THR A 99 -12.59 -11.97 13.79
C THR A 99 -12.89 -12.96 12.69
N LEU A 100 -12.33 -12.74 11.53
CA LEU A 100 -12.34 -13.66 10.41
C LEU A 100 -10.90 -13.82 9.91
N ASP A 101 -10.45 -15.06 9.85
CA ASP A 101 -9.21 -15.45 9.20
C ASP A 101 -9.58 -16.06 7.85
N PHE A 102 -9.15 -15.40 6.79
CA PHE A 102 -9.32 -15.84 5.41
C PHE A 102 -7.99 -15.79 4.65
N ARG A 103 -6.90 -16.13 5.36
CA ARG A 103 -5.59 -16.27 4.74
C ARG A 103 -5.62 -17.36 3.68
N GLU A 104 -4.75 -17.20 2.69
CA GLU A 104 -4.44 -18.23 1.72
C GLU A 104 -3.86 -19.46 2.42
N THR A 105 -4.15 -20.62 1.89
CA THR A 105 -3.60 -21.88 2.37
C THR A 105 -2.71 -22.53 1.32
N ALA A 106 -1.80 -23.36 1.75
CA ALA A 106 -1.01 -24.16 0.84
C ALA A 106 -1.90 -25.19 0.10
N PRO A 107 -1.69 -25.43 -1.20
CA PRO A 107 -2.34 -26.52 -1.91
C PRO A 107 -2.11 -27.87 -1.22
N ALA A 108 -3.13 -28.72 -1.18
CA ALA A 108 -3.08 -30.01 -0.47
C ALA A 108 -1.95 -30.94 -0.92
N LYS A 109 -1.46 -30.79 -2.13
CA LYS A 109 -0.31 -31.57 -2.68
C LYS A 109 1.05 -30.94 -2.38
N MET A 110 1.09 -29.76 -1.77
CA MET A 110 2.35 -29.10 -1.44
C MET A 110 3.04 -29.85 -0.29
N ARG A 111 4.34 -29.99 -0.42
CA ARG A 111 5.20 -30.64 0.56
C ARG A 111 6.16 -29.64 1.21
N PRO A 112 6.64 -29.87 2.43
CA PRO A 112 7.60 -28.97 3.09
C PRO A 112 8.89 -28.75 2.29
N ASP A 113 9.24 -29.69 1.41
CA ASP A 113 10.43 -29.67 0.57
C ASP A 113 10.19 -29.11 -0.85
N THR A 114 8.97 -28.65 -1.15
CA THR A 114 8.60 -28.16 -2.51
C THR A 114 9.51 -27.01 -2.98
N PHE A 115 10.01 -26.17 -2.07
CA PHE A 115 10.88 -25.02 -2.39
C PHE A 115 12.35 -25.26 -2.03
N GLN A 116 12.75 -26.47 -1.71
CA GLN A 116 14.15 -26.80 -1.34
C GLN A 116 15.02 -27.14 -2.54
N THR A 117 14.53 -27.01 -3.77
CA THR A 117 15.34 -27.23 -4.96
C THR A 117 16.39 -26.10 -5.08
N PRO A 118 17.67 -26.44 -5.25
CA PRO A 118 18.75 -25.45 -5.24
C PRO A 118 18.78 -24.65 -6.54
N GLY A 119 18.09 -23.49 -6.51
CA GLY A 119 18.18 -22.48 -7.56
C GLY A 119 18.02 -21.11 -6.92
N PRO A 120 18.97 -20.17 -7.10
CA PRO A 120 18.93 -18.89 -6.38
C PRO A 120 17.80 -17.95 -6.80
N HIS A 121 16.94 -18.33 -7.74
CA HIS A 121 15.91 -17.46 -8.32
C HIS A 121 14.52 -18.08 -8.42
N GLU A 122 14.29 -19.31 -7.97
CA GLU A 122 13.02 -20.02 -8.20
C GLU A 122 12.04 -20.01 -7.01
N THR A 123 12.43 -19.50 -5.86
CA THR A 123 11.66 -19.67 -4.62
C THR A 123 10.50 -18.69 -4.42
N PHE A 124 10.45 -17.58 -5.15
CA PHE A 124 9.47 -16.51 -4.88
C PHE A 124 8.62 -16.12 -6.10
N THR A 125 8.77 -16.77 -7.22
CA THR A 125 8.03 -16.46 -8.45
C THR A 125 7.54 -17.74 -9.14
N GLY A 126 6.46 -17.62 -9.90
CA GLY A 126 5.90 -18.71 -10.70
C GLY A 126 4.69 -19.40 -10.06
N HIS A 127 4.10 -20.32 -10.79
CA HIS A 127 2.83 -20.97 -10.44
C HIS A 127 2.89 -21.83 -9.15
N LEU A 128 4.05 -22.31 -8.76
CA LEU A 128 4.21 -23.10 -7.53
C LEU A 128 4.02 -22.27 -6.26
N THR A 129 4.15 -20.95 -6.34
CA THR A 129 3.99 -20.05 -5.20
C THR A 129 2.56 -19.59 -4.98
N VAL A 130 1.64 -19.99 -5.86
CA VAL A 130 0.23 -19.59 -5.77
C VAL A 130 -0.46 -20.39 -4.66
N GLY A 131 -0.99 -19.69 -3.66
CA GLY A 131 -1.80 -20.28 -2.61
C GLY A 131 -3.22 -20.58 -3.08
N VAL A 132 -3.95 -21.36 -2.28
CA VAL A 132 -5.40 -21.49 -2.42
C VAL A 132 -6.04 -20.22 -1.84
N PRO A 133 -6.84 -19.46 -2.61
CA PRO A 133 -7.46 -18.23 -2.13
C PRO A 133 -8.28 -18.43 -0.87
N GLY A 134 -8.25 -17.44 0.01
CA GLY A 134 -9.10 -17.35 1.18
C GLY A 134 -10.42 -16.59 0.89
N VAL A 135 -10.46 -15.87 -0.27
CA VAL A 135 -11.59 -15.07 -0.73
C VAL A 135 -12.14 -15.64 -2.01
#